data_b393088ab4d9d18d16e8e2e67fcbc94a
#
_entry.id   b393088ab4d9d18d16e8e2e67fcbc94a
#
_cell.length_a   1.000
_cell.length_b   1.000
_cell.length_c   1.000
_cell.angle_alpha   90.00
_cell.angle_beta   90.00
_cell.angle_gamma   90.00
#
_symmetry.space_group_name_H-M   'P 1'
#
loop_
_entity.id
_entity.type
_entity.pdbx_description
1 polymer ?
#
loop_
_entity_poly.entity_id
_entity_poly.type
_entity_poly.pdbx_seq_one_letter_code
_entity_poly.pdbx_strand_id
1 'polypeptide(L)'
;MSDHATTAPAPLPPAAAGPPPPPPGGRPLTATLVRLKLSLLRNGLRQSSGRRAAYIASAVVSLLFAALLVLGLVALRGHPYAPTVTLSLTAALALGWAVMPLFFPSGDETLDPTRLVMLPLRPEPLVRSLLVASLVGLGPFFTLCLLTGSLVALAQGWAAAAVAIPAGVLALLVCVALARAVAAANTRLLTSRKGRDLAVLSGLIIAVGAQVVNFAVQRIGSAGGLSQIDPAVAVLRWIPPVSALSSVAEAGRGQWGQALAQLVLTVAALGLLLLWWRRSLTKLMTAPDGSTLGAAEGPARKNRADRASRLTLFSYALAPAGRERERTAAVIERSLRYMWRDPKTKAAWITSLAIGLIVPVFNAVQGSGSVYLACFAAGMLGVQMYNQFGQDTSAFWMVALTISSARDAYVELRARALALLTVTLPYATLVTVLTAALLGAWTELPEALGLSYALLGAMTATGAWASARYAYSIPQEGNKNVAPGQAGLAWISVLGGMVAGAALCLPLLGLQIGLHVGGAHGWLWVMLPAGIGYGVLLAYAGLRVAAPRTAGRLPEILGAVSRG
;
A
#
# COMPACT_ATOMS: atom_id res chain seq x y z
N MET A 1 -76.82 13.60 -36.10
CA MET A 1 -75.34 13.73 -36.05
C MET A 1 -74.87 12.60 -35.16
N SER A 2 -74.42 11.52 -35.76
CA SER A 2 -74.13 10.25 -35.14
C SER A 2 -72.62 10.10 -34.90
N ASP A 3 -72.25 10.03 -33.62
CA ASP A 3 -70.90 9.77 -33.21
C ASP A 3 -70.53 8.30 -33.50
N HIS A 4 -69.62 8.09 -34.42
CA HIS A 4 -68.94 6.81 -34.58
C HIS A 4 -67.78 6.73 -33.65
N ALA A 5 -67.95 6.10 -32.48
CA ALA A 5 -66.86 5.66 -31.59
C ALA A 5 -66.11 4.53 -32.24
N THR A 6 -64.92 4.77 -32.74
CA THR A 6 -63.97 3.77 -33.23
C THR A 6 -63.33 3.03 -32.04
N THR A 7 -63.81 1.83 -31.74
CA THR A 7 -63.21 0.92 -30.76
C THR A 7 -61.89 0.39 -31.31
N ALA A 8 -60.77 0.75 -30.62
CA ALA A 8 -59.46 0.17 -30.92
C ALA A 8 -59.44 -1.34 -30.59
N PRO A 9 -58.81 -2.18 -31.41
CA PRO A 9 -58.73 -3.62 -31.14
C PRO A 9 -57.88 -3.91 -29.88
N ALA A 10 -58.36 -4.82 -29.05
CA ALA A 10 -57.68 -5.26 -27.84
C ALA A 10 -56.28 -5.82 -28.18
N PRO A 11 -55.25 -5.52 -27.33
CA PRO A 11 -53.91 -6.04 -27.56
C PRO A 11 -53.94 -7.58 -27.49
N LEU A 12 -53.28 -8.22 -28.47
CA LEU A 12 -53.09 -9.67 -28.52
C LEU A 12 -52.32 -10.14 -27.28
N PRO A 13 -52.68 -11.23 -26.64
CA PRO A 13 -51.92 -11.78 -25.52
C PRO A 13 -50.47 -12.08 -25.97
N PRO A 14 -49.47 -11.82 -25.15
CA PRO A 14 -48.08 -12.10 -25.50
C PRO A 14 -47.96 -13.59 -25.83
N ALA A 15 -47.43 -13.92 -27.00
CA ALA A 15 -47.13 -15.28 -27.41
C ALA A 15 -46.26 -15.90 -26.32
N ALA A 16 -46.65 -17.05 -25.80
CA ALA A 16 -45.86 -17.83 -24.80
C ALA A 16 -44.46 -18.01 -25.38
N ALA A 17 -43.49 -17.30 -24.78
CA ALA A 17 -42.10 -17.46 -25.13
C ALA A 17 -41.70 -18.91 -24.85
N GLY A 18 -41.42 -19.65 -25.91
CA GLY A 18 -40.88 -21.00 -25.78
C GLY A 18 -39.62 -20.99 -24.88
N PRO A 19 -39.26 -22.12 -24.28
CA PRO A 19 -38.06 -22.17 -23.45
C PRO A 19 -36.88 -21.59 -24.24
N PRO A 20 -36.06 -20.74 -23.64
CA PRO A 20 -34.93 -20.16 -24.33
C PRO A 20 -34.04 -21.27 -24.90
N PRO A 21 -33.53 -21.13 -26.14
CA PRO A 21 -32.68 -22.11 -26.76
C PRO A 21 -31.50 -22.42 -25.82
N PRO A 22 -31.06 -23.68 -25.71
CA PRO A 22 -29.92 -24.04 -24.89
C PRO A 22 -28.73 -23.19 -25.34
N PRO A 23 -27.94 -22.63 -24.41
CA PRO A 23 -26.82 -21.77 -24.74
C PRO A 23 -25.90 -22.55 -25.70
N PRO A 24 -25.44 -21.93 -26.80
CA PRO A 24 -24.51 -22.56 -27.74
C PRO A 24 -23.32 -23.04 -26.94
N GLY A 25 -22.87 -24.30 -27.13
CA GLY A 25 -21.87 -25.05 -26.34
C GLY A 25 -20.79 -24.13 -25.75
N GLY A 26 -21.07 -23.59 -24.55
CA GLY A 26 -20.36 -22.51 -23.97
C GLY A 26 -18.97 -22.95 -23.58
N ARG A 27 -17.95 -22.23 -24.08
CA ARG A 27 -16.57 -22.40 -23.64
C ARG A 27 -16.55 -22.39 -22.10
N PRO A 28 -15.74 -23.25 -21.47
CA PRO A 28 -15.70 -23.32 -20.01
C PRO A 28 -15.35 -21.92 -19.45
N LEU A 29 -16.05 -21.49 -18.40
CA LEU A 29 -15.90 -20.18 -17.77
C LEU A 29 -14.44 -19.81 -17.52
N THR A 30 -13.63 -20.80 -17.15
CA THR A 30 -12.18 -20.67 -16.93
C THR A 30 -11.46 -20.17 -18.18
N ALA A 31 -11.71 -20.77 -19.35
CA ALA A 31 -11.07 -20.36 -20.60
C ALA A 31 -11.49 -18.94 -21.01
N THR A 32 -12.75 -18.58 -20.75
CA THR A 32 -13.27 -17.24 -21.02
C THR A 32 -12.59 -16.19 -20.13
N LEU A 33 -12.46 -16.43 -18.82
CA LEU A 33 -11.81 -15.52 -17.89
C LEU A 33 -10.30 -15.38 -18.16
N VAL A 34 -9.61 -16.47 -18.49
CA VAL A 34 -8.18 -16.43 -18.86
C VAL A 34 -7.99 -15.59 -20.13
N ARG A 35 -8.80 -15.82 -21.17
CA ARG A 35 -8.74 -15.01 -22.39
C ARG A 35 -9.05 -13.54 -22.14
N LEU A 36 -10.05 -13.25 -21.33
CA LEU A 36 -10.41 -11.89 -20.93
C LEU A 36 -9.21 -11.21 -20.27
N LYS A 37 -8.56 -11.88 -19.32
CA LYS A 37 -7.37 -11.37 -18.65
C LYS A 37 -6.23 -11.07 -19.62
N LEU A 38 -5.92 -12.00 -20.51
CA LEU A 38 -4.87 -11.82 -21.52
C LEU A 38 -5.19 -10.67 -22.48
N SER A 39 -6.45 -10.56 -22.91
CA SER A 39 -6.88 -9.46 -23.79
C SER A 39 -6.79 -8.09 -23.11
N LEU A 40 -7.19 -8.00 -21.85
CA LEU A 40 -7.10 -6.77 -21.06
C LEU A 40 -5.64 -6.36 -20.84
N LEU A 41 -4.75 -7.30 -20.51
CA LEU A 41 -3.31 -7.04 -20.41
C LEU A 41 -2.76 -6.54 -21.75
N ARG A 42 -3.04 -7.22 -22.85
CA ARG A 42 -2.59 -6.85 -24.20
C ARG A 42 -3.08 -5.47 -24.60
N ASN A 43 -4.35 -5.18 -24.39
CA ASN A 43 -4.95 -3.89 -24.74
C ASN A 43 -4.38 -2.77 -23.85
N GLY A 44 -4.21 -3.01 -22.54
CA GLY A 44 -3.59 -2.05 -21.63
C GLY A 44 -2.16 -1.66 -22.04
N LEU A 45 -1.39 -2.61 -22.56
CA LEU A 45 -0.03 -2.37 -23.07
C LEU A 45 -0.01 -1.64 -24.42
N ARG A 46 -1.08 -1.76 -25.22
CA ARG A 46 -1.18 -1.07 -26.51
C ARG A 46 -1.60 0.39 -26.41
N GLN A 47 -2.30 0.77 -25.35
CA GLN A 47 -2.86 2.11 -25.18
C GLN A 47 -1.83 3.21 -24.86
N SER A 48 -0.64 2.85 -24.34
CA SER A 48 0.39 3.82 -23.95
C SER A 48 1.80 3.23 -24.09
N SER A 49 2.68 3.92 -24.82
CA SER A 49 4.09 3.56 -24.95
C SER A 49 4.81 3.56 -23.60
N GLY A 50 4.53 4.53 -22.73
CA GLY A 50 5.10 4.60 -21.39
C GLY A 50 4.70 3.43 -20.50
N ARG A 51 3.43 2.99 -20.56
CA ARG A 51 2.95 1.81 -19.81
C ARG A 51 3.60 0.53 -20.31
N ARG A 52 3.76 0.40 -21.64
CA ARG A 52 4.46 -0.73 -22.26
C ARG A 52 5.93 -0.77 -21.82
N ALA A 53 6.64 0.36 -21.88
CA ALA A 53 8.03 0.45 -21.45
C ALA A 53 8.19 0.12 -19.95
N ALA A 54 7.34 0.66 -19.10
CA ALA A 54 7.34 0.36 -17.66
C ALA A 54 7.08 -1.12 -17.37
N TYR A 55 6.13 -1.75 -18.06
CA TYR A 55 5.83 -3.18 -17.90
C TYR A 55 7.02 -4.04 -18.36
N ILE A 56 7.62 -3.75 -19.51
CA ILE A 56 8.80 -4.47 -20.02
C ILE A 56 9.96 -4.30 -19.05
N ALA A 57 10.24 -3.08 -18.59
CA ALA A 57 11.31 -2.81 -17.62
C ALA A 57 11.09 -3.59 -16.31
N SER A 58 9.86 -3.56 -15.76
CA SER A 58 9.53 -4.32 -14.54
C SER A 58 9.66 -5.83 -14.74
N ALA A 59 9.26 -6.34 -15.90
CA ALA A 59 9.40 -7.75 -16.24
C ALA A 59 10.88 -8.16 -16.35
N VAL A 60 11.70 -7.36 -17.02
CA VAL A 60 13.14 -7.61 -17.15
C VAL A 60 13.82 -7.61 -15.79
N VAL A 61 13.57 -6.58 -14.97
CA VAL A 61 14.14 -6.49 -13.61
C VAL A 61 13.69 -7.68 -12.74
N SER A 62 12.41 -8.04 -12.78
CA SER A 62 11.90 -9.20 -12.04
C SER A 62 12.53 -10.51 -12.50
N LEU A 63 12.74 -10.69 -13.80
CA LEU A 63 13.37 -11.88 -14.36
C LEU A 63 14.84 -11.98 -13.98
N LEU A 64 15.60 -10.86 -14.08
CA LEU A 64 16.99 -10.83 -13.65
C LEU A 64 17.13 -11.14 -12.16
N PHE A 65 16.27 -10.56 -11.34
CA PHE A 65 16.26 -10.82 -9.90
C PHE A 65 15.86 -12.26 -9.57
N ALA A 66 14.85 -12.81 -10.27
CA ALA A 66 14.47 -14.21 -10.13
C ALA A 66 15.62 -15.14 -10.54
N ALA A 67 16.28 -14.88 -11.66
CA ALA A 67 17.41 -15.67 -12.12
C ALA A 67 18.56 -15.66 -11.11
N LEU A 68 18.91 -14.49 -10.56
CA LEU A 68 19.94 -14.37 -9.52
C LEU A 68 19.59 -15.18 -8.27
N LEU A 69 18.34 -15.09 -7.81
CA LEU A 69 17.87 -15.85 -6.64
C LEU A 69 17.88 -17.35 -6.91
N VAL A 70 17.40 -17.79 -8.09
CA VAL A 70 17.40 -19.20 -8.47
C VAL A 70 18.83 -19.74 -8.53
N LEU A 71 19.77 -18.99 -9.14
CA LEU A 71 21.19 -19.37 -9.17
C LEU A 71 21.77 -19.51 -7.76
N GLY A 72 21.47 -18.56 -6.86
CA GLY A 72 21.88 -18.62 -5.45
C GLY A 72 21.30 -19.85 -4.73
N LEU A 73 20.00 -20.16 -4.96
CA LEU A 73 19.35 -21.33 -4.37
C LEU A 73 19.94 -22.65 -4.91
N VAL A 74 20.18 -22.72 -6.22
CA VAL A 74 20.81 -23.91 -6.83
C VAL A 74 22.23 -24.11 -6.32
N ALA A 75 23.00 -23.03 -6.11
CA ALA A 75 24.35 -23.08 -5.53
C ALA A 75 24.35 -23.58 -4.06
N LEU A 76 23.23 -23.43 -3.34
CA LEU A 76 23.07 -23.96 -1.97
C LEU A 76 22.77 -25.47 -1.93
N ARG A 77 22.58 -26.11 -3.08
CA ARG A 77 22.25 -27.55 -3.11
C ARG A 77 23.36 -28.37 -2.44
N GLY A 78 22.95 -29.23 -1.49
CA GLY A 78 23.88 -30.04 -0.69
C GLY A 78 24.54 -29.31 0.47
N HIS A 79 24.31 -27.99 0.62
CA HIS A 79 24.83 -27.24 1.75
C HIS A 79 23.94 -27.43 2.99
N PRO A 80 24.50 -27.52 4.23
CA PRO A 80 23.71 -27.72 5.45
C PRO A 80 22.65 -26.62 5.70
N TYR A 81 22.89 -25.40 5.24
CA TYR A 81 21.97 -24.28 5.38
C TYR A 81 20.88 -24.21 4.29
N ALA A 82 20.87 -25.11 3.29
CA ALA A 82 19.86 -25.08 2.23
C ALA A 82 18.42 -25.13 2.76
N PRO A 83 18.05 -25.98 3.73
CA PRO A 83 16.70 -25.98 4.30
C PRO A 83 16.36 -24.65 5.00
N THR A 84 17.26 -24.13 5.82
CA THR A 84 17.05 -22.88 6.58
C THR A 84 16.80 -21.70 5.64
N VAL A 85 17.61 -21.56 4.58
CA VAL A 85 17.47 -20.47 3.60
C VAL A 85 16.20 -20.63 2.76
N THR A 86 15.94 -21.82 2.21
CA THR A 86 14.78 -22.04 1.32
C THR A 86 13.44 -21.92 2.06
N LEU A 87 13.34 -22.44 3.28
CA LEU A 87 12.12 -22.36 4.08
C LEU A 87 11.86 -20.92 4.54
N SER A 88 12.91 -20.19 4.96
CA SER A 88 12.79 -18.77 5.32
C SER A 88 12.39 -17.90 4.14
N LEU A 89 12.98 -18.13 2.96
CA LEU A 89 12.61 -17.41 1.73
C LEU A 89 11.16 -17.70 1.33
N THR A 90 10.70 -18.94 1.46
CA THR A 90 9.31 -19.32 1.20
C THR A 90 8.36 -18.68 2.19
N ALA A 91 8.73 -18.57 3.47
CA ALA A 91 7.96 -17.86 4.48
C ALA A 91 7.84 -16.36 4.15
N ALA A 92 8.94 -15.72 3.76
CA ALA A 92 8.96 -14.33 3.33
C ALA A 92 8.10 -14.11 2.07
N LEU A 93 8.16 -15.04 1.11
CA LEU A 93 7.32 -15.03 -0.08
C LEU A 93 5.82 -15.15 0.26
N ALA A 94 5.47 -16.08 1.16
CA ALA A 94 4.09 -16.25 1.64
C ALA A 94 3.57 -15.01 2.36
N LEU A 95 4.40 -14.39 3.20
CA LEU A 95 4.09 -13.12 3.85
C LEU A 95 3.87 -12.02 2.81
N GLY A 96 4.71 -11.94 1.79
CA GLY A 96 4.52 -11.02 0.66
C GLY A 96 3.16 -11.20 -0.03
N TRP A 97 2.77 -12.44 -0.31
CA TRP A 97 1.45 -12.75 -0.90
C TRP A 97 0.27 -12.42 0.03
N ALA A 98 0.43 -12.56 1.35
CA ALA A 98 -0.58 -12.18 2.34
C ALA A 98 -0.72 -10.66 2.47
N VAL A 99 0.39 -9.95 2.43
CA VAL A 99 0.48 -8.53 2.74
C VAL A 99 0.20 -7.66 1.50
N MET A 100 0.66 -8.08 0.31
CA MET A 100 0.54 -7.29 -0.92
C MET A 100 -0.91 -6.86 -1.24
N PRO A 101 -1.97 -7.68 -1.07
CA PRO A 101 -3.35 -7.25 -1.31
C PRO A 101 -3.87 -6.21 -0.32
N LEU A 102 -3.23 -6.06 0.84
CA LEU A 102 -3.59 -5.04 1.82
C LEU A 102 -3.11 -3.66 1.36
N PHE A 103 -1.92 -3.59 0.74
CA PHE A 103 -1.35 -2.35 0.20
C PHE A 103 -1.88 -2.01 -1.20
N PHE A 104 -1.99 -3.03 -2.04
CA PHE A 104 -2.37 -2.91 -3.44
C PHE A 104 -3.66 -3.70 -3.68
N PRO A 105 -4.79 -3.25 -3.14
CA PRO A 105 -6.07 -3.95 -3.30
C PRO A 105 -6.48 -4.12 -4.76
N SER A 106 -5.90 -3.33 -5.66
CA SER A 106 -6.08 -3.37 -7.11
C SER A 106 -4.97 -4.12 -7.87
N GLY A 107 -4.13 -4.90 -7.20
CA GLY A 107 -2.95 -5.55 -7.82
C GLY A 107 -3.25 -6.45 -9.04
N ASP A 108 -4.49 -6.86 -9.23
CA ASP A 108 -4.96 -7.55 -10.44
C ASP A 108 -6.28 -6.92 -10.92
N GLU A 109 -6.19 -5.68 -11.45
CA GLU A 109 -7.33 -4.88 -11.94
C GLU A 109 -8.11 -5.52 -13.08
N THR A 110 -7.53 -6.58 -13.68
CA THR A 110 -8.10 -7.17 -14.90
C THR A 110 -9.38 -7.95 -14.65
N LEU A 111 -9.57 -8.52 -13.45
CA LEU A 111 -10.75 -9.29 -13.09
C LEU A 111 -11.23 -8.91 -11.68
N ASP A 112 -11.89 -7.76 -11.58
CA ASP A 112 -12.52 -7.31 -10.34
C ASP A 112 -13.82 -8.08 -10.09
N PRO A 113 -13.91 -8.88 -9.01
CA PRO A 113 -15.13 -9.66 -8.70
C PRO A 113 -16.36 -8.77 -8.51
N THR A 114 -16.20 -7.52 -8.08
CA THR A 114 -17.32 -6.60 -7.85
C THR A 114 -18.05 -6.24 -9.16
N ARG A 115 -17.32 -6.18 -10.28
CA ARG A 115 -17.90 -5.97 -11.61
C ARG A 115 -18.63 -7.21 -12.16
N LEU A 116 -18.28 -8.38 -11.64
CA LEU A 116 -18.92 -9.65 -12.04
C LEU A 116 -20.21 -9.92 -11.25
N VAL A 117 -20.51 -9.15 -10.21
CA VAL A 117 -21.73 -9.26 -9.38
C VAL A 117 -22.99 -9.08 -10.22
N MET A 118 -22.94 -8.25 -11.27
CA MET A 118 -24.07 -8.01 -12.17
C MET A 118 -24.39 -9.22 -13.08
N LEU A 119 -23.51 -10.21 -13.13
CA LEU A 119 -23.71 -11.41 -13.94
C LEU A 119 -24.26 -12.55 -13.08
N PRO A 120 -25.20 -13.38 -13.56
CA PRO A 120 -25.80 -14.49 -12.80
C PRO A 120 -24.84 -15.67 -12.70
N LEU A 121 -23.66 -15.47 -12.09
CA LEU A 121 -22.61 -16.46 -11.97
C LEU A 121 -22.71 -17.19 -10.61
N ARG A 122 -22.59 -18.52 -10.64
CA ARG A 122 -22.51 -19.31 -9.41
C ARG A 122 -21.13 -19.12 -8.76
N PRO A 123 -21.06 -18.93 -7.41
CA PRO A 123 -19.79 -18.62 -6.73
C PRO A 123 -18.72 -19.70 -6.86
N GLU A 124 -19.10 -20.98 -6.87
CA GLU A 124 -18.15 -22.09 -6.87
C GLU A 124 -17.37 -22.22 -8.19
N PRO A 125 -18.01 -22.28 -9.38
CA PRO A 125 -17.28 -22.25 -10.66
C PRO A 125 -16.46 -20.97 -10.82
N LEU A 126 -16.96 -19.84 -10.30
CA LEU A 126 -16.28 -18.55 -10.37
C LEU A 126 -14.96 -18.56 -9.59
N VAL A 127 -14.94 -19.06 -8.34
CA VAL A 127 -13.72 -19.14 -7.52
C VAL A 127 -12.65 -19.99 -8.22
N ARG A 128 -13.01 -21.17 -8.74
CA ARG A 128 -12.09 -22.05 -9.47
C ARG A 128 -11.53 -21.37 -10.72
N SER A 129 -12.38 -20.71 -11.48
CA SER A 129 -11.98 -20.01 -12.71
C SER A 129 -11.12 -18.78 -12.43
N LEU A 130 -11.41 -18.04 -11.38
CA LEU A 130 -10.59 -16.91 -10.91
C LEU A 130 -9.24 -17.39 -10.36
N LEU A 131 -9.17 -18.53 -9.69
CA LEU A 131 -7.91 -19.10 -9.21
C LEU A 131 -6.99 -19.41 -10.39
N VAL A 132 -7.48 -20.12 -11.40
CA VAL A 132 -6.71 -20.43 -12.61
C VAL A 132 -6.30 -19.16 -13.36
N ALA A 133 -7.22 -18.22 -13.54
CA ALA A 133 -6.89 -16.93 -14.15
C ALA A 133 -5.85 -16.17 -13.35
N SER A 134 -5.81 -16.31 -12.02
CA SER A 134 -4.84 -15.65 -11.15
C SER A 134 -3.41 -16.20 -11.27
N LEU A 135 -3.25 -17.44 -11.75
CA LEU A 135 -1.93 -18.01 -12.04
C LEU A 135 -1.24 -17.36 -13.26
N VAL A 136 -1.99 -16.65 -14.09
CA VAL A 136 -1.44 -15.93 -15.25
C VAL A 136 -1.02 -14.53 -14.82
N GLY A 137 0.28 -14.27 -14.75
CA GLY A 137 0.82 -12.96 -14.39
C GLY A 137 2.27 -13.01 -13.95
N LEU A 138 2.90 -11.84 -13.81
CA LEU A 138 4.31 -11.72 -13.45
C LEU A 138 4.60 -12.25 -12.03
N GLY A 139 3.70 -11.97 -11.08
CA GLY A 139 3.84 -12.42 -9.68
C GLY A 139 3.85 -13.94 -9.52
N PRO A 140 2.83 -14.67 -10.02
CA PRO A 140 2.84 -16.14 -9.99
C PRO A 140 4.01 -16.75 -10.74
N PHE A 141 4.44 -16.14 -11.86
CA PHE A 141 5.61 -16.59 -12.61
C PHE A 141 6.91 -16.45 -11.79
N PHE A 142 7.12 -15.29 -11.16
CA PHE A 142 8.23 -15.07 -10.24
C PHE A 142 8.23 -16.07 -9.08
N THR A 143 7.05 -16.30 -8.48
CA THR A 143 6.87 -17.29 -7.41
C THR A 143 7.24 -18.69 -7.87
N LEU A 144 6.79 -19.09 -9.08
CA LEU A 144 7.13 -20.38 -9.66
C LEU A 144 8.65 -20.55 -9.83
N CYS A 145 9.34 -19.53 -10.33
CA CYS A 145 10.81 -19.54 -10.45
C CYS A 145 11.48 -19.77 -9.08
N LEU A 146 11.07 -19.01 -8.05
CA LEU A 146 11.63 -19.15 -6.70
C LEU A 146 11.35 -20.51 -6.08
N LEU A 147 10.11 -21.01 -6.20
CA LEU A 147 9.76 -22.33 -5.70
C LEU A 147 10.56 -23.41 -6.42
N THR A 148 10.75 -23.31 -7.74
CA THR A 148 11.56 -24.27 -8.50
C THR A 148 13.00 -24.27 -8.03
N GLY A 149 13.62 -23.09 -7.84
CA GLY A 149 14.98 -22.99 -7.29
C GLY A 149 15.08 -23.59 -5.88
N SER A 150 14.10 -23.32 -5.01
CA SER A 150 14.03 -23.88 -3.66
C SER A 150 13.87 -25.41 -3.67
N LEU A 151 13.02 -25.94 -4.55
CA LEU A 151 12.82 -27.38 -4.69
C LEU A 151 14.06 -28.08 -5.21
N VAL A 152 14.79 -27.48 -6.17
CA VAL A 152 16.07 -28.01 -6.67
C VAL A 152 17.11 -28.06 -5.57
N ALA A 153 17.15 -27.03 -4.69
CA ALA A 153 18.06 -26.99 -3.54
C ALA A 153 17.75 -28.08 -2.51
N LEU A 154 16.46 -28.38 -2.27
CA LEU A 154 15.99 -29.33 -1.26
C LEU A 154 15.91 -30.78 -1.76
N ALA A 155 15.64 -31.00 -3.05
CA ALA A 155 15.41 -32.32 -3.60
C ALA A 155 16.72 -33.11 -3.73
N GLN A 156 17.00 -33.90 -2.70
CA GLN A 156 18.12 -34.85 -2.67
C GLN A 156 17.57 -36.29 -2.78
N GLY A 157 17.94 -36.96 -3.87
CA GLY A 157 17.47 -38.30 -4.16
C GLY A 157 16.10 -38.34 -4.87
N TRP A 158 15.74 -39.53 -5.36
CA TRP A 158 14.51 -39.75 -6.14
C TRP A 158 13.22 -39.54 -5.33
N ALA A 159 13.26 -39.87 -4.04
CA ALA A 159 12.11 -39.73 -3.14
C ALA A 159 11.71 -38.25 -2.97
N ALA A 160 12.69 -37.39 -2.68
CA ALA A 160 12.49 -35.95 -2.59
C ALA A 160 12.05 -35.36 -3.95
N ALA A 161 12.61 -35.83 -5.07
CA ALA A 161 12.22 -35.37 -6.40
C ALA A 161 10.74 -35.73 -6.75
N ALA A 162 10.27 -36.89 -6.33
CA ALA A 162 8.87 -37.30 -6.52
C ALA A 162 7.88 -36.39 -5.74
N VAL A 163 8.25 -35.99 -4.51
CA VAL A 163 7.44 -35.11 -3.67
C VAL A 163 7.56 -33.64 -4.12
N ALA A 164 8.65 -33.24 -4.77
CA ALA A 164 8.90 -31.85 -5.14
C ALA A 164 7.83 -31.27 -6.07
N ILE A 165 7.35 -32.03 -7.05
CA ILE A 165 6.34 -31.53 -8.02
C ILE A 165 5.02 -31.21 -7.31
N PRO A 166 4.35 -32.15 -6.58
CA PRO A 166 3.10 -31.85 -5.90
C PRO A 166 3.29 -30.78 -4.80
N ALA A 167 4.42 -30.77 -4.09
CA ALA A 167 4.73 -29.76 -3.10
C ALA A 167 4.83 -28.35 -3.71
N GLY A 168 5.51 -28.19 -4.84
CA GLY A 168 5.63 -26.91 -5.54
C GLY A 168 4.29 -26.39 -6.06
N VAL A 169 3.48 -27.26 -6.65
CA VAL A 169 2.12 -26.91 -7.12
C VAL A 169 1.25 -26.47 -5.92
N LEU A 170 1.26 -27.22 -4.83
CA LEU A 170 0.49 -26.86 -3.63
C LEU A 170 0.95 -25.55 -3.02
N ALA A 171 2.27 -25.33 -2.92
CA ALA A 171 2.82 -24.07 -2.40
C ALA A 171 2.39 -22.86 -3.23
N LEU A 172 2.46 -22.96 -4.57
CA LEU A 172 2.00 -21.91 -5.48
C LEU A 172 0.50 -21.65 -5.33
N LEU A 173 -0.31 -22.70 -5.28
CA LEU A 173 -1.77 -22.56 -5.11
C LEU A 173 -2.14 -21.94 -3.76
N VAL A 174 -1.44 -22.30 -2.68
CA VAL A 174 -1.63 -21.69 -1.35
C VAL A 174 -1.28 -20.21 -1.37
N CYS A 175 -0.15 -19.80 -1.96
CA CYS A 175 0.23 -18.39 -2.09
C CYS A 175 -0.85 -17.59 -2.83
N VAL A 176 -1.29 -18.08 -3.98
CA VAL A 176 -2.30 -17.38 -4.79
C VAL A 176 -3.67 -17.36 -4.10
N ALA A 177 -4.10 -18.49 -3.50
CA ALA A 177 -5.36 -18.56 -2.76
C ALA A 177 -5.34 -17.63 -1.52
N LEU A 178 -4.22 -17.57 -0.80
CA LEU A 178 -4.02 -16.68 0.34
C LEU A 178 -4.20 -15.21 -0.07
N ALA A 179 -3.52 -14.77 -1.12
CA ALA A 179 -3.67 -13.41 -1.62
C ALA A 179 -5.11 -13.08 -2.02
N ARG A 180 -5.80 -14.00 -2.71
CA ARG A 180 -7.19 -13.80 -3.12
C ARG A 180 -8.18 -13.81 -1.95
N ALA A 181 -7.97 -14.68 -0.97
CA ALA A 181 -8.78 -14.71 0.24
C ALA A 181 -8.61 -13.42 1.06
N VAL A 182 -7.37 -12.96 1.24
CA VAL A 182 -7.06 -11.69 1.93
C VAL A 182 -7.63 -10.50 1.16
N ALA A 183 -7.48 -10.44 -0.17
CA ALA A 183 -8.05 -9.37 -0.99
C ALA A 183 -9.57 -9.29 -0.84
N ALA A 184 -10.27 -10.42 -0.94
CA ALA A 184 -11.73 -10.49 -0.79
C ALA A 184 -12.19 -10.14 0.64
N ALA A 185 -11.45 -10.55 1.67
CA ALA A 185 -11.72 -10.20 3.05
C ALA A 185 -11.47 -8.70 3.31
N ASN A 186 -10.39 -8.14 2.76
CA ASN A 186 -10.05 -6.72 2.88
C ASN A 186 -11.12 -5.82 2.22
N THR A 187 -11.56 -6.15 0.99
CA THR A 187 -12.66 -5.44 0.31
C THR A 187 -13.93 -5.43 1.17
N ARG A 188 -14.29 -6.56 1.75
CA ARG A 188 -15.45 -6.68 2.64
C ARG A 188 -15.30 -5.88 3.95
N LEU A 189 -14.12 -5.91 4.55
CA LEU A 189 -13.83 -5.16 5.77
C LEU A 189 -13.96 -3.66 5.52
N LEU A 190 -13.42 -3.16 4.43
CA LEU A 190 -13.41 -1.73 4.10
C LEU A 190 -14.79 -1.17 3.71
N THR A 191 -15.73 -2.02 3.26
CA THR A 191 -17.13 -1.61 3.01
C THR A 191 -17.96 -1.53 4.30
N SER A 192 -17.51 -2.13 5.41
CA SER A 192 -18.21 -2.07 6.70
C SER A 192 -17.76 -0.88 7.56
N ARG A 193 -18.64 -0.35 8.45
CA ARG A 193 -18.28 0.70 9.41
C ARG A 193 -17.13 0.28 10.34
N LYS A 194 -17.13 -0.97 10.82
CA LYS A 194 -16.07 -1.54 11.67
C LYS A 194 -14.79 -1.83 10.87
N GLY A 195 -14.89 -2.09 9.57
CA GLY A 195 -13.75 -2.40 8.74
C GLY A 195 -12.91 -1.20 8.33
N ARG A 196 -13.47 0.00 8.37
CA ARG A 196 -12.70 1.23 8.17
C ARG A 196 -11.69 1.46 9.30
N ASP A 197 -12.01 1.04 10.51
CA ASP A 197 -11.08 1.06 11.64
C ASP A 197 -10.04 -0.09 11.53
N LEU A 198 -10.39 -1.20 10.88
CA LEU A 198 -9.48 -2.32 10.59
C LEU A 198 -8.50 -2.04 9.41
N ALA A 199 -8.78 -1.09 8.54
CA ALA A 199 -7.80 -0.62 7.55
C ALA A 199 -6.55 -0.01 8.23
N VAL A 200 -6.75 0.57 9.42
CA VAL A 200 -5.67 1.01 10.31
C VAL A 200 -4.84 -0.16 10.79
N LEU A 201 -5.50 -1.27 11.14
CA LEU A 201 -4.82 -2.48 11.61
C LEU A 201 -3.96 -3.12 10.50
N SER A 202 -4.36 -2.99 9.23
CA SER A 202 -3.52 -3.48 8.12
C SER A 202 -2.18 -2.77 8.05
N GLY A 203 -2.15 -1.44 8.20
CA GLY A 203 -0.90 -0.66 8.27
C GLY A 203 -0.01 -1.07 9.45
N LEU A 204 -0.62 -1.35 10.60
CA LEU A 204 0.09 -1.84 11.79
C LEU A 204 0.68 -3.24 11.57
N ILE A 205 -0.09 -4.18 11.03
CA ILE A 205 0.38 -5.55 10.71
C ILE A 205 1.57 -5.51 9.76
N ILE A 206 1.54 -4.60 8.80
CA ILE A 206 2.61 -4.40 7.83
C ILE A 206 3.87 -3.86 8.50
N ALA A 207 3.72 -2.84 9.34
CA ALA A 207 4.84 -2.24 10.06
C ALA A 207 5.52 -3.28 10.98
N VAL A 208 4.72 -4.06 11.71
CA VAL A 208 5.22 -5.14 12.56
C VAL A 208 5.85 -6.25 11.71
N GLY A 209 5.22 -6.65 10.60
CA GLY A 209 5.75 -7.65 9.68
C GLY A 209 7.11 -7.24 9.08
N ALA A 210 7.24 -5.99 8.66
CA ALA A 210 8.50 -5.44 8.16
C ALA A 210 9.60 -5.46 9.25
N GLN A 211 9.24 -5.18 10.51
CA GLN A 211 10.19 -5.23 11.63
C GLN A 211 10.60 -6.67 11.98
N VAL A 212 9.69 -7.62 11.89
CA VAL A 212 10.03 -9.05 12.06
C VAL A 212 11.04 -9.49 10.99
N VAL A 213 10.85 -9.09 9.74
CA VAL A 213 11.80 -9.36 8.65
C VAL A 213 13.14 -8.67 8.92
N ASN A 214 13.13 -7.40 9.30
CA ASN A 214 14.34 -6.65 9.64
C ASN A 214 15.12 -7.31 10.81
N PHE A 215 14.41 -7.72 11.85
CA PHE A 215 14.97 -8.45 12.97
C PHE A 215 15.63 -9.78 12.54
N ALA A 216 14.95 -10.55 11.69
CA ALA A 216 15.51 -11.79 11.16
C ALA A 216 16.80 -11.54 10.35
N VAL A 217 16.81 -10.49 9.48
CA VAL A 217 18.00 -10.10 8.72
C VAL A 217 19.16 -9.70 9.63
N GLN A 218 18.90 -8.92 10.69
CA GLN A 218 19.93 -8.50 11.65
C GLN A 218 20.49 -9.71 12.43
N ARG A 219 19.63 -10.66 12.80
CA ARG A 219 20.07 -11.91 13.48
C ARG A 219 20.97 -12.76 12.58
N ILE A 220 20.69 -12.84 11.29
CA ILE A 220 21.54 -13.52 10.31
C ILE A 220 22.92 -12.86 10.21
N GLY A 221 22.97 -11.52 10.30
CA GLY A 221 24.23 -10.75 10.28
C GLY A 221 25.04 -10.79 11.58
N SER A 222 24.50 -11.34 12.66
CA SER A 222 25.20 -11.44 13.95
C SER A 222 26.17 -12.64 14.00
N ALA A 223 27.01 -12.72 15.05
CA ALA A 223 28.06 -13.72 15.20
C ALA A 223 27.62 -15.20 15.14
N GLY A 224 26.31 -15.48 15.28
CA GLY A 224 25.73 -16.83 15.14
C GLY A 224 25.27 -17.19 13.71
N GLY A 225 25.24 -16.22 12.78
CA GLY A 225 24.85 -16.45 11.39
C GLY A 225 23.46 -17.09 11.22
N LEU A 226 23.32 -17.95 10.22
CA LEU A 226 22.05 -18.62 9.86
C LEU A 226 21.51 -19.56 10.95
N SER A 227 22.37 -20.08 11.85
CA SER A 227 21.93 -20.96 12.94
C SER A 227 21.03 -20.26 13.97
N GLN A 228 21.10 -18.94 14.08
CA GLN A 228 20.25 -18.15 14.98
C GLN A 228 18.75 -18.21 14.60
N ILE A 229 18.44 -18.51 13.35
CA ILE A 229 17.06 -18.60 12.88
C ILE A 229 16.50 -20.03 12.84
N ASP A 230 17.31 -21.04 13.11
CA ASP A 230 16.87 -22.45 13.12
C ASP A 230 15.66 -22.71 14.03
N PRO A 231 15.56 -22.15 15.27
CA PRO A 231 14.37 -22.31 16.10
C PRO A 231 13.10 -21.74 15.44
N ALA A 232 13.22 -20.60 14.75
CA ALA A 232 12.08 -20.03 14.02
C ALA A 232 11.71 -20.89 12.83
N VAL A 233 12.68 -21.41 12.08
CA VAL A 233 12.45 -22.32 10.94
C VAL A 233 11.82 -23.63 11.41
N ALA A 234 12.15 -24.13 12.60
CA ALA A 234 11.52 -25.31 13.20
C ALA A 234 9.99 -25.12 13.42
N VAL A 235 9.53 -23.91 13.65
CA VAL A 235 8.10 -23.57 13.71
C VAL A 235 7.54 -23.35 12.30
N LEU A 236 8.24 -22.56 11.47
CA LEU A 236 7.79 -22.19 10.13
C LEU A 236 7.55 -23.40 9.21
N ARG A 237 8.32 -24.48 9.37
CA ARG A 237 8.17 -25.71 8.57
C ARG A 237 6.78 -26.37 8.69
N TRP A 238 5.99 -26.00 9.69
CA TRP A 238 4.61 -26.45 9.87
C TRP A 238 3.57 -25.46 9.36
N ILE A 239 3.97 -24.30 8.88
CA ILE A 239 3.06 -23.25 8.40
C ILE A 239 2.98 -23.31 6.86
N PRO A 240 1.80 -23.56 6.24
CA PRO A 240 1.65 -23.49 4.79
C PRO A 240 1.92 -22.07 4.24
N PRO A 241 2.60 -21.94 3.10
CA PRO A 241 3.07 -22.97 2.16
C PRO A 241 4.46 -23.57 2.48
N VAL A 242 5.13 -23.12 3.55
CA VAL A 242 6.47 -23.60 3.93
C VAL A 242 6.47 -25.10 4.21
N SER A 243 5.37 -25.63 4.79
CA SER A 243 5.20 -27.05 5.07
C SER A 243 5.25 -27.90 3.79
N ALA A 244 4.78 -27.39 2.65
CA ALA A 244 4.91 -28.11 1.38
C ALA A 244 6.38 -28.29 0.97
N LEU A 245 7.22 -27.27 1.11
CA LEU A 245 8.65 -27.38 0.79
C LEU A 245 9.41 -28.21 1.82
N SER A 246 9.05 -28.08 3.09
CA SER A 246 9.65 -28.89 4.17
C SER A 246 9.40 -30.40 3.92
N SER A 247 8.22 -30.79 3.41
CA SER A 247 7.91 -32.18 3.08
C SER A 247 8.91 -32.81 2.09
N VAL A 248 9.48 -32.00 1.18
CA VAL A 248 10.50 -32.46 0.23
C VAL A 248 11.80 -32.81 0.94
N ALA A 249 12.21 -31.96 1.88
CA ALA A 249 13.42 -32.21 2.68
C ALA A 249 13.26 -33.45 3.58
N GLU A 250 12.07 -33.63 4.20
CA GLU A 250 11.78 -34.77 5.07
C GLU A 250 11.68 -36.08 4.27
N ALA A 251 11.09 -36.05 3.06
CA ALA A 251 11.09 -37.21 2.16
C ALA A 251 12.51 -37.61 1.74
N GLY A 252 13.40 -36.64 1.49
CA GLY A 252 14.82 -36.89 1.21
C GLY A 252 15.57 -37.53 2.37
N ARG A 253 15.15 -37.30 3.61
CA ARG A 253 15.69 -37.92 4.83
C ARG A 253 15.04 -39.27 5.17
N GLY A 254 14.08 -39.73 4.39
CA GLY A 254 13.31 -40.94 4.65
C GLY A 254 12.22 -40.78 5.72
N GLN A 255 11.92 -39.58 6.17
CA GLN A 255 10.91 -39.30 7.20
C GLN A 255 9.50 -39.14 6.57
N TRP A 256 9.00 -40.21 5.98
CA TRP A 256 7.75 -40.21 5.22
C TRP A 256 6.51 -39.78 6.03
N GLY A 257 6.47 -40.15 7.33
CA GLY A 257 5.36 -39.76 8.20
C GLY A 257 5.23 -38.24 8.35
N GLN A 258 6.36 -37.55 8.55
CA GLN A 258 6.39 -36.09 8.64
C GLN A 258 6.11 -35.43 7.27
N ALA A 259 6.71 -35.95 6.21
CA ALA A 259 6.47 -35.47 4.85
C ALA A 259 4.99 -35.53 4.48
N LEU A 260 4.32 -36.66 4.75
CA LEU A 260 2.88 -36.83 4.50
C LEU A 260 2.04 -35.89 5.37
N ALA A 261 2.34 -35.78 6.68
CA ALA A 261 1.62 -34.88 7.56
C ALA A 261 1.69 -33.40 7.10
N GLN A 262 2.85 -32.95 6.64
CA GLN A 262 3.06 -31.61 6.13
C GLN A 262 2.31 -31.38 4.79
N LEU A 263 2.28 -32.36 3.90
CA LEU A 263 1.46 -32.28 2.66
C LEU A 263 -0.04 -32.25 2.97
N VAL A 264 -0.53 -33.11 3.86
CA VAL A 264 -1.93 -33.10 4.29
C VAL A 264 -2.31 -31.75 4.91
N LEU A 265 -1.45 -31.21 5.77
CA LEU A 265 -1.64 -29.88 6.37
C LEU A 265 -1.72 -28.79 5.30
N THR A 266 -0.87 -28.86 4.26
CA THR A 266 -0.89 -27.90 3.15
C THR A 266 -2.17 -28.01 2.33
N VAL A 267 -2.63 -29.22 2.04
CA VAL A 267 -3.91 -29.47 1.33
C VAL A 267 -5.10 -28.96 2.15
N ALA A 268 -5.10 -29.24 3.46
CA ALA A 268 -6.14 -28.76 4.37
C ALA A 268 -6.17 -27.22 4.42
N ALA A 269 -5.00 -26.57 4.49
CA ALA A 269 -4.90 -25.12 4.45
C ALA A 269 -5.40 -24.52 3.13
N LEU A 270 -5.04 -25.14 1.99
CA LEU A 270 -5.57 -24.73 0.68
C LEU A 270 -7.11 -24.84 0.65
N GLY A 271 -7.67 -25.96 1.13
CA GLY A 271 -9.11 -26.14 1.24
C GLY A 271 -9.78 -25.07 2.10
N LEU A 272 -9.22 -24.78 3.28
CA LEU A 272 -9.71 -23.72 4.17
C LEU A 272 -9.64 -22.32 3.53
N LEU A 273 -8.55 -22.00 2.84
CA LEU A 273 -8.40 -20.73 2.13
C LEU A 273 -9.43 -20.59 0.99
N LEU A 274 -9.67 -21.64 0.22
CA LEU A 274 -10.68 -21.63 -0.84
C LEU A 274 -12.10 -21.52 -0.28
N LEU A 275 -12.41 -22.18 0.85
CA LEU A 275 -13.68 -22.05 1.54
C LEU A 275 -13.87 -20.63 2.12
N TRP A 276 -12.84 -20.06 2.71
CA TRP A 276 -12.86 -18.69 3.21
C TRP A 276 -13.07 -17.68 2.07
N TRP A 277 -12.33 -17.83 0.97
CA TRP A 277 -12.50 -17.01 -0.22
C TRP A 277 -13.90 -17.11 -0.80
N ARG A 278 -14.41 -18.35 -0.99
CA ARG A 278 -15.79 -18.59 -1.45
C ARG A 278 -16.82 -17.89 -0.56
N ARG A 279 -16.72 -18.06 0.76
CA ARG A 279 -17.64 -17.40 1.71
C ARG A 279 -17.55 -15.88 1.64
N SER A 280 -16.35 -15.32 1.52
CA SER A 280 -16.13 -13.89 1.41
C SER A 280 -16.70 -13.35 0.10
N LEU A 281 -16.49 -14.04 -1.01
CA LEU A 281 -17.01 -13.67 -2.33
C LEU A 281 -18.55 -13.76 -2.37
N THR A 282 -19.16 -14.84 -1.86
CA THR A 282 -20.61 -14.96 -1.78
C THR A 282 -21.22 -13.81 -1.00
N LYS A 283 -20.63 -13.45 0.14
CA LYS A 283 -21.12 -12.31 0.94
C LYS A 283 -20.97 -10.97 0.23
N LEU A 284 -19.91 -10.78 -0.57
CA LEU A 284 -19.76 -9.59 -1.40
C LEU A 284 -20.83 -9.53 -2.50
N MET A 285 -21.18 -10.68 -3.10
CA MET A 285 -22.19 -10.76 -4.17
C MET A 285 -23.63 -10.61 -3.66
N THR A 286 -23.91 -10.91 -2.39
CA THR A 286 -25.25 -10.89 -1.80
C THR A 286 -25.49 -9.72 -0.84
N ALA A 287 -24.45 -8.98 -0.47
CA ALA A 287 -24.60 -7.80 0.39
C ALA A 287 -25.22 -6.65 -0.42
N PRO A 288 -26.32 -6.03 0.03
CA PRO A 288 -26.80 -4.79 -0.55
C PRO A 288 -25.72 -3.71 -0.39
N ASP A 289 -25.53 -2.90 -1.44
CA ASP A 289 -24.59 -1.78 -1.42
C ASP A 289 -24.85 -0.91 -0.20
N GLY A 290 -23.89 -0.86 0.72
CA GLY A 290 -23.99 -0.08 1.96
C GLY A 290 -24.08 1.44 1.72
N SER A 291 -24.02 1.90 0.46
CA SER A 291 -24.20 3.28 0.03
C SER A 291 -25.65 3.77 0.17
N THR A 292 -26.63 2.85 0.20
CA THR A 292 -28.07 3.19 0.30
C THR A 292 -28.61 3.22 1.74
N LEU A 293 -27.81 2.77 2.72
CA LEU A 293 -28.20 2.92 4.13
C LEU A 293 -27.91 4.35 4.55
N GLY A 294 -28.95 5.18 4.51
CA GLY A 294 -28.94 6.56 4.98
C GLY A 294 -28.23 6.68 6.33
N ALA A 295 -27.44 7.72 6.50
CA ALA A 295 -26.79 8.03 7.75
C ALA A 295 -27.83 8.09 8.85
N ALA A 296 -27.87 7.09 9.73
CA ALA A 296 -28.68 7.14 10.93
C ALA A 296 -28.27 8.40 11.70
N GLU A 297 -29.22 9.31 11.89
CA GLU A 297 -29.04 10.51 12.70
C GLU A 297 -28.76 10.09 14.13
N GLY A 298 -27.47 10.11 14.51
CA GLY A 298 -27.06 9.85 15.88
C GLY A 298 -27.25 11.09 16.76
N PRO A 299 -27.47 10.93 18.08
CA PRO A 299 -27.74 12.01 19.03
C PRO A 299 -26.48 12.84 19.38
N ALA A 300 -25.88 13.52 18.42
CA ALA A 300 -24.60 14.22 18.62
C ALA A 300 -24.58 15.66 18.11
N ARG A 301 -25.73 16.36 18.06
CA ARG A 301 -25.78 17.72 17.50
C ARG A 301 -25.09 18.78 18.36
N LYS A 302 -25.18 18.68 19.71
CA LYS A 302 -24.57 19.65 20.65
C LYS A 302 -23.04 19.55 20.68
N ASN A 303 -22.49 18.34 20.79
CA ASN A 303 -21.03 18.13 20.82
C ASN A 303 -20.33 18.42 19.46
N ARG A 304 -21.07 18.45 18.34
CA ARG A 304 -20.53 18.82 17.03
C ARG A 304 -20.32 20.33 16.87
N ALA A 305 -21.21 21.14 17.40
CA ALA A 305 -21.10 22.60 17.35
C ALA A 305 -19.89 23.11 18.14
N ASP A 306 -19.70 22.58 19.37
CA ASP A 306 -18.57 22.97 20.22
C ASP A 306 -17.21 22.52 19.65
N ARG A 307 -17.14 21.33 19.06
CA ARG A 307 -15.93 20.86 18.37
C ARG A 307 -15.64 21.66 17.10
N ALA A 308 -16.68 22.04 16.34
CA ALA A 308 -16.52 22.88 15.15
C ALA A 308 -15.99 24.26 15.53
N SER A 309 -16.52 24.89 16.57
CA SER A 309 -16.06 26.21 17.03
C SER A 309 -14.62 26.18 17.53
N ARG A 310 -14.22 25.14 18.28
CA ARG A 310 -12.83 24.97 18.74
C ARG A 310 -11.85 24.78 17.59
N LEU A 311 -12.21 23.99 16.56
CA LEU A 311 -11.36 23.79 15.39
C LEU A 311 -11.21 25.08 14.59
N THR A 312 -12.27 25.86 14.45
CA THR A 312 -12.22 27.18 13.78
C THR A 312 -11.31 28.15 14.52
N LEU A 313 -11.44 28.24 15.86
CA LEU A 313 -10.57 29.07 16.69
C LEU A 313 -9.10 28.64 16.59
N PHE A 314 -8.84 27.34 16.64
CA PHE A 314 -7.49 26.77 16.49
C PHE A 314 -6.90 27.11 15.11
N SER A 315 -7.66 26.92 14.04
CA SER A 315 -7.23 27.24 12.67
C SER A 315 -6.96 28.72 12.49
N TYR A 316 -7.76 29.58 13.13
CA TYR A 316 -7.55 31.03 13.13
C TYR A 316 -6.29 31.44 13.92
N ALA A 317 -5.99 30.78 15.03
CA ALA A 317 -4.77 31.01 15.80
C ALA A 317 -3.50 30.63 15.03
N LEU A 318 -3.56 29.55 14.23
CA LEU A 318 -2.46 29.09 13.38
C LEU A 318 -2.25 29.94 12.13
N ALA A 319 -3.28 30.64 11.67
CA ALA A 319 -3.18 31.46 10.46
C ALA A 319 -2.33 32.71 10.74
N PRO A 320 -1.29 32.98 9.92
CA PRO A 320 -0.47 34.17 10.07
C PRO A 320 -1.30 35.44 9.99
N ALA A 321 -0.95 36.43 10.80
CA ALA A 321 -1.62 37.74 10.80
C ALA A 321 -1.50 38.40 9.41
N GLY A 322 -2.56 39.09 8.98
CA GLY A 322 -2.61 39.78 7.70
C GLY A 322 -3.93 39.65 6.95
N ARG A 323 -4.03 40.25 5.77
CA ARG A 323 -5.24 40.28 4.93
C ARG A 323 -5.80 38.91 4.52
N GLU A 324 -4.95 37.89 4.53
CA GLU A 324 -5.31 36.55 4.06
C GLU A 324 -5.57 35.57 5.21
N ARG A 325 -5.67 36.08 6.46
CA ARG A 325 -5.78 35.26 7.67
C ARG A 325 -7.03 34.38 7.66
N GLU A 326 -8.17 34.94 7.34
CA GLU A 326 -9.45 34.20 7.29
C GLU A 326 -9.44 33.10 6.25
N ARG A 327 -8.93 33.41 5.04
CA ARG A 327 -8.78 32.42 3.98
C ARG A 327 -7.81 31.31 4.38
N THR A 328 -6.67 31.66 4.95
CA THR A 328 -5.69 30.69 5.45
C THR A 328 -6.29 29.80 6.53
N ALA A 329 -7.04 30.39 7.49
CA ALA A 329 -7.71 29.66 8.54
C ALA A 329 -8.76 28.67 8.00
N ALA A 330 -9.57 29.10 7.01
CA ALA A 330 -10.55 28.24 6.39
C ALA A 330 -9.92 27.04 5.66
N VAL A 331 -8.77 27.22 4.99
CA VAL A 331 -8.05 26.13 4.32
C VAL A 331 -7.42 25.19 5.34
N ILE A 332 -6.82 25.70 6.42
CA ILE A 332 -6.29 24.88 7.52
C ILE A 332 -7.41 24.02 8.12
N GLU A 333 -8.55 24.63 8.43
CA GLU A 333 -9.71 23.94 8.99
C GLU A 333 -10.22 22.84 8.07
N ARG A 334 -10.35 23.12 6.76
CA ARG A 334 -10.73 22.13 5.74
C ARG A 334 -9.76 20.95 5.70
N SER A 335 -8.46 21.21 5.67
CA SER A 335 -7.41 20.18 5.62
C SER A 335 -7.44 19.29 6.86
N LEU A 336 -7.58 19.88 8.06
CA LEU A 336 -7.71 19.12 9.30
C LEU A 336 -9.02 18.31 9.34
N ARG A 337 -10.12 18.85 8.81
CA ARG A 337 -11.38 18.09 8.69
C ARG A 337 -11.26 16.89 7.77
N TYR A 338 -10.55 16.99 6.64
CA TYR A 338 -10.29 15.87 5.74
C TYR A 338 -9.51 14.76 6.43
N MET A 339 -8.46 15.10 7.18
CA MET A 339 -7.68 14.15 7.95
C MET A 339 -8.53 13.26 8.87
N TRP A 340 -9.60 13.81 9.47
CA TRP A 340 -10.45 13.08 10.42
C TRP A 340 -11.70 12.46 9.78
N ARG A 341 -12.24 13.04 8.72
CA ARG A 341 -13.53 12.66 8.14
C ARG A 341 -13.40 11.76 6.93
N ASP A 342 -12.41 12.00 6.07
CA ASP A 342 -12.20 11.16 4.90
C ASP A 342 -11.53 9.84 5.31
N PRO A 343 -12.16 8.68 5.04
CA PRO A 343 -11.64 7.39 5.48
C PRO A 343 -10.28 7.05 4.88
N LYS A 344 -10.02 7.45 3.62
CA LYS A 344 -8.74 7.16 2.93
C LYS A 344 -7.62 8.02 3.46
N THR A 345 -7.85 9.31 3.61
CA THR A 345 -6.89 10.24 4.19
C THR A 345 -6.57 9.84 5.63
N LYS A 346 -7.59 9.52 6.44
CA LYS A 346 -7.42 9.03 7.81
C LYS A 346 -6.57 7.77 7.87
N ALA A 347 -6.83 6.78 7.00
CA ALA A 347 -6.05 5.55 6.94
C ALA A 347 -4.59 5.82 6.56
N ALA A 348 -4.33 6.68 5.56
CA ALA A 348 -2.98 7.07 5.18
C ALA A 348 -2.21 7.73 6.33
N TRP A 349 -2.85 8.64 7.07
CA TRP A 349 -2.26 9.29 8.24
C TRP A 349 -1.93 8.30 9.34
N ILE A 350 -2.88 7.43 9.71
CA ILE A 350 -2.67 6.45 10.79
C ILE A 350 -1.57 5.45 10.42
N THR A 351 -1.53 5.02 9.15
CA THR A 351 -0.46 4.15 8.65
C THR A 351 0.91 4.84 8.74
N SER A 352 1.01 6.10 8.30
CA SER A 352 2.27 6.86 8.39
C SER A 352 2.72 7.10 9.82
N LEU A 353 1.78 7.42 10.73
CA LEU A 353 2.05 7.55 12.16
C LEU A 353 2.52 6.21 12.75
N ALA A 354 1.82 5.12 12.49
CA ALA A 354 2.17 3.80 13.00
C ALA A 354 3.56 3.35 12.53
N ILE A 355 3.84 3.43 11.24
CA ILE A 355 5.13 3.04 10.67
C ILE A 355 6.24 3.96 11.17
N GLY A 356 5.97 5.28 11.21
CA GLY A 356 6.91 6.28 11.72
C GLY A 356 7.31 6.09 13.18
N LEU A 357 6.44 5.50 14.01
CA LEU A 357 6.73 5.15 15.40
C LEU A 357 7.41 3.80 15.55
N ILE A 358 6.83 2.78 14.91
CA ILE A 358 7.23 1.38 15.12
C ILE A 358 8.68 1.16 14.67
N VAL A 359 9.09 1.74 13.54
CA VAL A 359 10.44 1.51 13.01
C VAL A 359 11.53 2.02 13.97
N PRO A 360 11.55 3.30 14.38
CA PRO A 360 12.58 3.80 15.29
C PRO A 360 12.51 3.15 16.68
N VAL A 361 11.30 3.05 17.25
CA VAL A 361 11.12 2.54 18.62
C VAL A 361 11.48 1.06 18.72
N PHE A 362 11.07 0.25 17.75
CA PHE A 362 11.36 -1.17 17.75
C PHE A 362 12.88 -1.43 17.65
N ASN A 363 13.59 -0.69 16.80
CA ASN A 363 15.06 -0.78 16.72
C ASN A 363 15.74 -0.28 17.99
N ALA A 364 15.23 0.80 18.60
CA ALA A 364 15.77 1.32 19.85
C ALA A 364 15.60 0.31 21.00
N VAL A 365 14.44 -0.34 21.13
CA VAL A 365 14.18 -1.37 22.16
C VAL A 365 15.11 -2.59 21.99
N GLN A 366 15.53 -2.89 20.77
CA GLN A 366 16.48 -3.97 20.51
C GLN A 366 17.94 -3.59 20.79
N GLY A 367 18.22 -2.34 21.16
CA GLY A 367 19.59 -1.85 21.35
C GLY A 367 20.44 -1.78 20.08
N SER A 368 19.81 -1.94 18.91
CA SER A 368 20.48 -1.97 17.59
C SER A 368 20.24 -0.71 16.77
N GLY A 369 19.47 0.25 17.30
CA GLY A 369 19.08 1.46 16.61
C GLY A 369 20.02 2.64 16.86
N SER A 370 19.91 3.65 15.98
CA SER A 370 20.48 4.97 16.17
C SER A 370 19.34 5.99 16.32
N VAL A 371 19.55 7.07 17.06
CA VAL A 371 18.58 8.16 17.22
C VAL A 371 18.19 8.76 15.85
N TYR A 372 19.07 8.71 14.87
CA TYR A 372 18.81 9.18 13.51
C TYR A 372 17.74 8.37 12.76
N LEU A 373 17.44 7.14 13.19
CA LEU A 373 16.30 6.39 12.70
C LEU A 373 14.96 7.12 12.92
N ALA A 374 14.89 8.02 13.91
CA ALA A 374 13.72 8.85 14.13
C ALA A 374 13.41 9.82 12.95
N CYS A 375 14.42 10.18 12.12
CA CYS A 375 14.20 10.91 10.87
C CYS A 375 13.26 10.17 9.91
N PHE A 376 13.18 8.84 10.03
CA PHE A 376 12.22 8.04 9.27
C PHE A 376 10.77 8.44 9.55
N ALA A 377 10.43 8.81 10.80
CA ALA A 377 9.12 9.34 11.13
C ALA A 377 8.82 10.65 10.39
N ALA A 378 9.79 11.55 10.33
CA ALA A 378 9.68 12.81 9.60
C ALA A 378 9.48 12.56 8.08
N GLY A 379 10.23 11.63 7.49
CA GLY A 379 10.09 11.22 6.10
C GLY A 379 8.70 10.64 5.81
N MET A 380 8.23 9.67 6.61
CA MET A 380 6.92 9.03 6.44
C MET A 380 5.75 10.02 6.56
N LEU A 381 5.84 10.98 7.47
CA LEU A 381 4.83 12.02 7.64
C LEU A 381 4.91 13.09 6.55
N GLY A 382 6.11 13.41 6.08
CA GLY A 382 6.33 14.34 4.97
C GLY A 382 5.67 13.89 3.66
N VAL A 383 5.50 12.56 3.47
CA VAL A 383 4.78 12.00 2.31
C VAL A 383 3.34 12.54 2.22
N GLN A 384 2.73 12.92 3.32
CA GLN A 384 1.37 13.48 3.32
C GLN A 384 1.25 14.80 2.55
N MET A 385 2.37 15.48 2.26
CA MET A 385 2.36 16.70 1.43
C MET A 385 2.22 16.42 -0.07
N TYR A 386 2.47 15.19 -0.51
CA TYR A 386 2.35 14.82 -1.92
C TYR A 386 0.89 14.64 -2.32
N ASN A 387 0.57 15.04 -3.55
CA ASN A 387 -0.78 14.93 -4.12
C ASN A 387 -1.89 15.61 -3.29
N GLN A 388 -1.62 16.78 -2.74
CA GLN A 388 -2.57 17.54 -1.94
C GLN A 388 -3.87 17.89 -2.69
N PHE A 389 -3.81 18.09 -4.00
CA PHE A 389 -5.00 18.37 -4.81
C PHE A 389 -5.81 17.10 -5.14
N GLY A 390 -5.16 15.94 -5.19
CA GLY A 390 -5.85 14.66 -5.35
C GLY A 390 -6.73 14.29 -4.15
N GLN A 391 -6.44 14.83 -2.95
CA GLN A 391 -7.29 14.65 -1.76
C GLN A 391 -8.64 15.37 -1.87
N ASP A 392 -8.71 16.48 -2.61
CA ASP A 392 -9.97 17.20 -2.88
C ASP A 392 -10.85 16.47 -3.90
N THR A 393 -10.29 15.57 -4.70
CA THR A 393 -10.98 14.76 -5.70
C THR A 393 -11.81 15.61 -6.67
N SER A 394 -13.06 15.23 -6.94
CA SER A 394 -13.98 16.03 -7.78
C SER A 394 -14.28 17.41 -7.19
N ALA A 395 -14.18 17.60 -5.86
CA ALA A 395 -14.42 18.91 -5.22
C ALA A 395 -13.29 19.93 -5.48
N PHE A 396 -12.18 19.53 -6.11
CA PHE A 396 -11.08 20.46 -6.44
C PHE A 396 -11.53 21.63 -7.31
N TRP A 397 -12.61 21.50 -8.10
CA TRP A 397 -13.14 22.63 -8.89
C TRP A 397 -13.50 23.84 -8.03
N MET A 398 -14.03 23.62 -6.80
CA MET A 398 -14.33 24.71 -5.86
C MET A 398 -13.05 25.42 -5.39
N VAL A 399 -11.99 24.67 -5.18
CA VAL A 399 -10.68 25.23 -4.81
C VAL A 399 -10.08 26.00 -5.98
N ALA A 400 -10.15 25.44 -7.19
CA ALA A 400 -9.63 26.07 -8.40
C ALA A 400 -10.28 27.44 -8.67
N LEU A 401 -11.58 27.60 -8.42
CA LEU A 401 -12.29 28.87 -8.53
C LEU A 401 -11.79 29.95 -7.55
N THR A 402 -11.17 29.56 -6.44
CA THR A 402 -10.61 30.51 -5.46
C THR A 402 -9.19 30.95 -5.79
N ILE A 403 -8.54 30.34 -6.78
CA ILE A 403 -7.17 30.61 -7.18
C ILE A 403 -7.17 31.41 -8.48
N SER A 404 -7.04 32.72 -8.38
CA SER A 404 -6.95 33.61 -9.55
C SER A 404 -5.51 34.06 -9.86
N SER A 405 -4.59 33.89 -8.91
CA SER A 405 -3.20 34.37 -9.03
C SER A 405 -2.21 33.37 -8.38
N ALA A 406 -0.92 33.55 -8.71
CA ALA A 406 0.15 32.82 -8.03
C ALA A 406 0.18 33.09 -6.51
N ARG A 407 -0.25 34.28 -6.07
CA ARG A 407 -0.37 34.63 -4.66
C ARG A 407 -1.47 33.80 -3.99
N ASP A 408 -2.62 33.64 -4.61
CA ASP A 408 -3.70 32.80 -4.09
C ASP A 408 -3.28 31.34 -3.99
N ALA A 409 -2.57 30.83 -5.00
CA ALA A 409 -2.01 29.48 -4.98
C ALA A 409 -0.98 29.30 -3.84
N TYR A 410 -0.17 30.33 -3.58
CA TYR A 410 0.76 30.31 -2.46
C TYR A 410 0.04 30.24 -1.11
N VAL A 411 -1.02 31.05 -0.93
CA VAL A 411 -1.83 31.02 0.31
C VAL A 411 -2.47 29.66 0.52
N GLU A 412 -3.02 29.07 -0.53
CA GLU A 412 -3.63 27.73 -0.48
C GLU A 412 -2.59 26.65 -0.08
N LEU A 413 -1.44 26.60 -0.76
CA LEU A 413 -0.38 25.63 -0.47
C LEU A 413 0.23 25.84 0.92
N ARG A 414 0.46 27.10 1.33
CA ARG A 414 0.97 27.42 2.66
C ARG A 414 0.00 26.97 3.75
N ALA A 415 -1.28 27.21 3.59
CA ALA A 415 -2.29 26.82 4.55
C ALA A 415 -2.36 25.29 4.72
N ARG A 416 -2.28 24.54 3.62
CA ARG A 416 -2.21 23.06 3.65
C ARG A 416 -0.94 22.57 4.34
N ALA A 417 0.22 23.20 4.05
CA ALA A 417 1.48 22.89 4.72
C ALA A 417 1.41 23.16 6.22
N LEU A 418 0.83 24.29 6.64
CA LEU A 418 0.63 24.61 8.06
C LEU A 418 -0.27 23.58 8.75
N ALA A 419 -1.39 23.21 8.13
CA ALA A 419 -2.28 22.18 8.67
C ALA A 419 -1.54 20.84 8.86
N LEU A 420 -0.68 20.46 7.93
CA LEU A 420 0.13 19.25 8.02
C LEU A 420 1.17 19.37 9.12
N LEU A 421 1.89 20.47 9.19
CA LEU A 421 2.98 20.68 10.15
C LEU A 421 2.47 20.70 11.61
N THR A 422 1.20 21.08 11.87
CA THR A 422 0.63 21.01 13.22
C THR A 422 0.57 19.60 13.81
N VAL A 423 0.55 18.58 12.97
CA VAL A 423 0.57 17.18 13.40
C VAL A 423 1.98 16.61 13.28
N THR A 424 2.66 16.89 12.17
CA THR A 424 3.94 16.24 11.87
C THR A 424 5.09 16.73 12.74
N LEU A 425 5.15 18.02 13.09
CA LEU A 425 6.22 18.56 13.95
C LEU A 425 6.17 17.98 15.37
N PRO A 426 5.03 18.08 16.10
CA PRO A 426 4.96 17.50 17.45
C PRO A 426 5.22 15.99 17.46
N TYR A 427 4.74 15.30 16.43
CA TYR A 427 4.92 13.86 16.35
C TYR A 427 6.37 13.46 16.06
N ALA A 428 7.04 14.10 15.09
CA ALA A 428 8.46 13.85 14.82
C ALA A 428 9.31 14.16 16.05
N THR A 429 9.02 15.25 16.77
CA THR A 429 9.65 15.58 18.05
C THR A 429 9.46 14.46 19.07
N LEU A 430 8.20 14.02 19.26
CA LEU A 430 7.88 12.95 20.22
C LEU A 430 8.64 11.66 19.89
N VAL A 431 8.66 11.25 18.64
CA VAL A 431 9.35 10.01 18.22
C VAL A 431 10.86 10.14 18.42
N THR A 432 11.46 11.29 18.09
CA THR A 432 12.90 11.51 18.24
C THR A 432 13.29 11.53 19.72
N VAL A 433 12.52 12.22 20.57
CA VAL A 433 12.75 12.24 22.03
C VAL A 433 12.58 10.85 22.63
N LEU A 434 11.53 10.12 22.25
CA LEU A 434 11.29 8.76 22.73
C LEU A 434 12.43 7.81 22.32
N THR A 435 12.91 7.91 21.08
CA THR A 435 14.04 7.09 20.59
C THR A 435 15.32 7.42 21.34
N ALA A 436 15.61 8.71 21.56
CA ALA A 436 16.77 9.16 22.33
C ALA A 436 16.71 8.68 23.80
N ALA A 437 15.52 8.72 24.42
CA ALA A 437 15.30 8.24 25.78
C ALA A 437 15.53 6.72 25.90
N LEU A 438 15.03 5.93 24.93
CA LEU A 438 15.20 4.48 24.91
C LEU A 438 16.66 4.04 24.71
N LEU A 439 17.43 4.82 23.94
CA LEU A 439 18.84 4.55 23.65
C LEU A 439 19.79 5.20 24.67
N GLY A 440 19.30 6.10 25.54
CA GLY A 440 20.14 6.91 26.43
C GLY A 440 21.00 7.94 25.70
N ALA A 441 20.72 8.23 24.42
CA ALA A 441 21.55 9.05 23.52
C ALA A 441 21.07 10.51 23.47
N TRP A 442 21.03 11.17 24.64
CA TRP A 442 20.57 12.55 24.78
C TRP A 442 21.46 13.58 24.10
N THR A 443 22.74 13.29 23.98
CA THR A 443 23.72 14.16 23.31
C THR A 443 23.49 14.28 21.81
N GLU A 444 22.92 13.23 21.18
CA GLU A 444 22.59 13.19 19.75
C GLU A 444 21.20 13.80 19.43
N LEU A 445 20.40 14.10 20.46
CA LEU A 445 19.02 14.58 20.29
C LEU A 445 18.93 15.88 19.46
N PRO A 446 19.76 16.91 19.68
CA PRO A 446 19.70 18.15 18.87
C PRO A 446 19.97 17.91 17.39
N GLU A 447 20.89 17.02 17.07
CA GLU A 447 21.23 16.66 15.69
C GLU A 447 20.06 15.93 15.00
N ALA A 448 19.51 14.90 15.64
CA ALA A 448 18.40 14.12 15.10
C ALA A 448 17.14 14.97 14.92
N LEU A 449 16.85 15.88 15.85
CA LEU A 449 15.76 16.86 15.72
C LEU A 449 16.03 17.83 14.56
N GLY A 450 17.24 18.37 14.45
CA GLY A 450 17.61 19.27 13.37
C GLY A 450 17.43 18.62 12.00
N LEU A 451 17.92 17.40 11.82
CA LEU A 451 17.75 16.62 10.60
C LEU A 451 16.27 16.30 10.31
N SER A 452 15.50 15.93 11.34
CA SER A 452 14.06 15.64 11.20
C SER A 452 13.29 16.87 10.71
N TYR A 453 13.57 18.05 11.24
CA TYR A 453 12.90 19.29 10.83
C TYR A 453 13.33 19.75 9.45
N ALA A 454 14.62 19.61 9.11
CA ALA A 454 15.09 19.87 7.76
C ALA A 454 14.41 18.94 6.74
N LEU A 455 14.29 17.66 7.07
CA LEU A 455 13.61 16.68 6.21
C LEU A 455 12.12 17.01 6.02
N LEU A 456 11.40 17.40 7.09
CA LEU A 456 10.00 17.85 6.98
C LEU A 456 9.88 19.08 6.08
N GLY A 457 10.81 20.05 6.19
CA GLY A 457 10.87 21.21 5.31
C GLY A 457 11.12 20.84 3.85
N ALA A 458 12.09 19.96 3.60
CA ALA A 458 12.43 19.45 2.28
C ALA A 458 11.25 18.67 1.64
N MET A 459 10.58 17.80 2.42
CA MET A 459 9.40 17.07 1.98
C MET A 459 8.22 17.99 1.71
N THR A 460 8.06 19.05 2.49
CA THR A 460 7.05 20.09 2.24
C THR A 460 7.32 20.81 0.91
N ALA A 461 8.57 21.14 0.62
CA ALA A 461 8.99 21.80 -0.62
C ALA A 461 8.73 20.91 -1.85
N THR A 462 9.27 19.70 -1.82
CA THR A 462 9.15 18.73 -2.94
C THR A 462 7.72 18.24 -3.10
N GLY A 463 6.98 18.05 -2.00
CA GLY A 463 5.58 17.65 -2.00
C GLY A 463 4.65 18.71 -2.59
N ALA A 464 4.86 20.00 -2.26
CA ALA A 464 4.13 21.11 -2.87
C ALA A 464 4.36 21.17 -4.39
N TRP A 465 5.62 21.04 -4.82
CA TRP A 465 5.97 21.01 -6.23
C TRP A 465 5.40 19.79 -6.96
N ALA A 466 5.49 18.59 -6.35
CA ALA A 466 4.94 17.37 -6.90
C ALA A 466 3.41 17.42 -7.02
N SER A 467 2.71 18.01 -6.04
CA SER A 467 1.26 18.23 -6.07
C SER A 467 0.83 19.10 -7.26
N ALA A 468 1.64 20.10 -7.63
CA ALA A 468 1.38 20.97 -8.78
C ALA A 468 1.73 20.29 -10.13
N ARG A 469 2.75 19.43 -10.16
CA ARG A 469 3.29 18.86 -11.42
C ARG A 469 2.77 17.48 -11.74
N TYR A 470 2.56 16.64 -10.74
CA TYR A 470 2.22 15.22 -10.83
C TYR A 470 0.96 14.88 -10.02
N ALA A 471 -0.07 15.76 -10.08
CA ALA A 471 -1.35 15.50 -9.47
C ALA A 471 -2.00 14.24 -10.09
N TYR A 472 -2.59 13.40 -9.24
CA TYR A 472 -3.32 12.20 -9.65
C TYR A 472 -4.61 12.04 -8.83
N SER A 473 -5.59 11.35 -9.40
CA SER A 473 -6.90 11.14 -8.77
C SER A 473 -6.85 10.02 -7.75
N ILE A 474 -7.53 10.23 -6.63
CA ILE A 474 -7.84 9.23 -5.61
C ILE A 474 -9.32 8.87 -5.78
N PRO A 475 -9.67 7.70 -6.37
CA PRO A 475 -11.06 7.31 -6.58
C PRO A 475 -11.83 7.28 -5.26
N GLN A 476 -13.03 7.83 -5.25
CA GLN A 476 -13.88 7.81 -4.04
C GLN A 476 -14.50 6.44 -3.80
N GLU A 477 -14.78 5.72 -4.88
CA GLU A 477 -15.34 4.38 -4.85
C GLU A 477 -14.26 3.31 -4.83
N GLY A 478 -14.49 2.24 -4.09
CA GLY A 478 -13.57 1.11 -3.95
C GLY A 478 -12.31 1.42 -3.13
N ASN A 479 -11.39 0.45 -3.11
CA ASN A 479 -10.16 0.48 -2.30
C ASN A 479 -8.93 1.07 -3.00
N LYS A 480 -9.10 1.65 -4.18
CA LYS A 480 -7.97 2.16 -4.96
C LYS A 480 -7.51 3.49 -4.39
N ASN A 481 -6.20 3.61 -4.16
CA ASN A 481 -5.56 4.86 -3.75
C ASN A 481 -5.13 5.71 -4.96
N VAL A 482 -5.19 5.17 -6.16
CA VAL A 482 -4.81 5.84 -7.41
C VAL A 482 -5.76 5.40 -8.51
N ALA A 483 -6.21 6.35 -9.34
CA ALA A 483 -7.08 6.06 -10.48
C ALA A 483 -6.35 5.18 -11.53
N PRO A 484 -7.09 4.33 -12.26
CA PRO A 484 -6.52 3.48 -13.30
C PRO A 484 -5.71 4.28 -14.32
N GLY A 485 -4.51 3.82 -14.62
CA GLY A 485 -3.60 4.48 -15.56
C GLY A 485 -2.74 5.61 -15.00
N GLN A 486 -2.92 6.01 -13.73
CA GLN A 486 -2.13 7.07 -13.09
C GLN A 486 -1.09 6.54 -12.10
N ALA A 487 -0.92 5.23 -11.95
CA ALA A 487 0.03 4.64 -11.01
C ALA A 487 1.47 5.13 -11.23
N GLY A 488 1.91 5.28 -12.48
CA GLY A 488 3.23 5.83 -12.80
C GLY A 488 3.43 7.27 -12.31
N LEU A 489 2.39 8.10 -12.42
CA LEU A 489 2.43 9.48 -11.90
C LEU A 489 2.51 9.49 -10.36
N ALA A 490 1.77 8.60 -9.69
CA ALA A 490 1.81 8.47 -8.25
C ALA A 490 3.21 8.04 -7.77
N TRP A 491 3.83 7.05 -8.43
CA TRP A 491 5.19 6.60 -8.10
C TRP A 491 6.22 7.72 -8.30
N ILE A 492 6.18 8.44 -9.43
CA ILE A 492 7.08 9.56 -9.69
C ILE A 492 6.84 10.68 -8.66
N SER A 493 5.59 10.99 -8.35
CA SER A 493 5.23 12.01 -7.36
C SER A 493 5.82 11.67 -5.99
N VAL A 494 5.57 10.46 -5.48
CA VAL A 494 5.96 10.08 -4.13
C VAL A 494 7.44 9.71 -4.05
N LEU A 495 7.90 8.69 -4.79
CA LEU A 495 9.29 8.24 -4.70
C LEU A 495 10.27 9.27 -5.24
N GLY A 496 9.99 9.85 -6.41
CA GLY A 496 10.82 10.90 -6.97
C GLY A 496 10.91 12.12 -6.05
N GLY A 497 9.78 12.49 -5.45
CA GLY A 497 9.74 13.57 -4.47
C GLY A 497 10.49 13.25 -3.18
N MET A 498 10.40 12.01 -2.67
CA MET A 498 11.17 11.57 -1.49
C MET A 498 12.68 11.60 -1.76
N VAL A 499 13.13 11.09 -2.91
CA VAL A 499 14.55 11.13 -3.31
C VAL A 499 15.03 12.59 -3.43
N ALA A 500 14.23 13.46 -4.06
CA ALA A 500 14.55 14.87 -4.15
C ALA A 500 14.59 15.55 -2.77
N GLY A 501 13.65 15.22 -1.86
CA GLY A 501 13.63 15.68 -0.49
C GLY A 501 14.88 15.26 0.30
N ALA A 502 15.28 14.00 0.17
CA ALA A 502 16.52 13.50 0.77
C ALA A 502 17.76 14.21 0.20
N ALA A 503 17.81 14.40 -1.12
CA ALA A 503 18.90 15.15 -1.76
C ALA A 503 19.00 16.59 -1.27
N LEU A 504 17.88 17.26 -1.02
CA LEU A 504 17.88 18.61 -0.43
C LEU A 504 18.42 18.65 1.01
N CYS A 505 18.45 17.51 1.71
CA CYS A 505 19.05 17.43 3.06
C CYS A 505 20.57 17.21 3.03
N LEU A 506 21.19 16.92 1.87
CA LEU A 506 22.63 16.65 1.76
C LEU A 506 23.52 17.77 2.34
N PRO A 507 23.23 19.07 2.17
CA PRO A 507 24.04 20.14 2.77
C PRO A 507 24.09 20.05 4.29
N LEU A 508 22.96 19.76 4.94
CA LEU A 508 22.89 19.64 6.40
C LEU A 508 23.55 18.33 6.89
N LEU A 509 23.41 17.23 6.13
CA LEU A 509 24.15 15.99 6.38
C LEU A 509 25.66 16.21 6.23
N GLY A 510 26.10 16.98 5.23
CA GLY A 510 27.49 17.36 5.05
C GLY A 510 28.04 18.17 6.23
N LEU A 511 27.24 19.10 6.76
CA LEU A 511 27.59 19.86 7.98
C LEU A 511 27.75 18.91 9.18
N GLN A 512 26.80 18.00 9.38
CA GLN A 512 26.86 17.01 10.46
C GLN A 512 28.12 16.14 10.37
N ILE A 513 28.37 15.56 9.19
CA ILE A 513 29.55 14.72 8.95
C ILE A 513 30.82 15.54 9.19
N GLY A 514 30.86 16.79 8.71
CA GLY A 514 31.99 17.70 8.90
C GLY A 514 32.29 17.97 10.38
N LEU A 515 31.25 18.19 11.20
CA LEU A 515 31.39 18.40 12.65
C LEU A 515 31.92 17.14 13.36
N HIS A 516 31.44 15.96 12.95
CA HIS A 516 31.93 14.69 13.53
C HIS A 516 33.37 14.37 13.13
N VAL A 517 33.70 14.47 11.85
CA VAL A 517 35.06 14.19 11.32
C VAL A 517 36.05 15.24 11.82
N GLY A 518 35.63 16.48 11.95
CA GLY A 518 36.45 17.55 12.51
C GLY A 518 36.63 17.51 14.04
N GLY A 519 36.03 16.52 14.72
CA GLY A 519 36.10 16.40 16.19
C GLY A 519 35.39 17.52 16.96
N ALA A 520 34.57 18.32 16.28
CA ALA A 520 33.87 19.47 16.85
C ALA A 520 32.56 19.09 17.57
N HIS A 521 32.60 18.03 18.39
CA HIS A 521 31.41 17.48 19.05
C HIS A 521 30.71 18.49 19.97
N GLY A 522 31.41 19.45 20.54
CA GLY A 522 30.82 20.53 21.34
C GLY A 522 29.89 21.46 20.55
N TRP A 523 29.95 21.44 19.22
CA TRP A 523 29.13 22.29 18.34
C TRP A 523 27.91 21.55 17.74
N LEU A 524 27.70 20.28 18.07
CA LEU A 524 26.60 19.47 17.48
C LEU A 524 25.20 20.02 17.81
N TRP A 525 25.05 20.74 18.90
CA TRP A 525 23.81 21.46 19.24
C TRP A 525 23.36 22.48 18.17
N VAL A 526 24.32 23.01 17.38
CA VAL A 526 24.06 23.94 16.27
C VAL A 526 23.19 23.30 15.18
N MET A 527 23.21 21.96 15.08
CA MET A 527 22.38 21.23 14.13
C MET A 527 20.88 21.47 14.33
N LEU A 528 20.43 21.73 15.57
CA LEU A 528 19.02 22.01 15.84
C LEU A 528 18.58 23.35 15.22
N PRO A 529 19.16 24.53 15.58
CA PRO A 529 18.76 25.78 14.95
C PRO A 529 19.06 25.82 13.45
N ALA A 530 20.16 25.21 12.99
CA ALA A 530 20.49 25.11 11.58
C ALA A 530 19.41 24.28 10.82
N GLY A 531 19.00 23.15 11.38
CA GLY A 531 17.96 22.29 10.79
C GLY A 531 16.59 22.96 10.74
N ILE A 532 16.20 23.67 11.80
CA ILE A 532 14.96 24.47 11.82
C ILE A 532 15.03 25.56 10.75
N GLY A 533 16.09 26.38 10.74
CA GLY A 533 16.24 27.49 9.78
C GLY A 533 16.27 27.00 8.34
N TYR A 534 17.03 25.93 8.08
CA TYR A 534 17.13 25.31 6.76
C TYR A 534 15.81 24.69 6.32
N GLY A 535 15.10 23.96 7.19
CA GLY A 535 13.80 23.39 6.91
C GLY A 535 12.73 24.42 6.58
N VAL A 536 12.68 25.53 7.35
CA VAL A 536 11.80 26.67 7.07
C VAL A 536 12.12 27.32 5.73
N LEU A 537 13.42 27.52 5.43
CA LEU A 537 13.87 28.08 4.15
C LEU A 537 13.45 27.19 2.98
N LEU A 538 13.67 25.88 3.06
CA LEU A 538 13.27 24.94 2.03
C LEU A 538 11.75 24.93 1.82
N ALA A 539 10.96 24.86 2.90
CA ALA A 539 9.51 24.89 2.82
C ALA A 539 9.03 26.20 2.15
N TYR A 540 9.55 27.33 2.57
CA TYR A 540 9.22 28.63 2.00
C TYR A 540 9.56 28.71 0.51
N ALA A 541 10.79 28.35 0.15
CA ALA A 541 11.26 28.37 -1.24
C ALA A 541 10.42 27.42 -2.13
N GLY A 542 10.18 26.18 -1.64
CA GLY A 542 9.38 25.20 -2.36
C GLY A 542 7.94 25.65 -2.61
N LEU A 543 7.29 26.23 -1.60
CA LEU A 543 5.95 26.79 -1.74
C LEU A 543 5.91 27.95 -2.74
N ARG A 544 6.93 28.83 -2.72
CA ARG A 544 7.07 29.94 -3.67
C ARG A 544 7.26 29.45 -5.11
N VAL A 545 8.04 28.40 -5.30
CA VAL A 545 8.30 27.78 -6.61
C VAL A 545 7.09 27.00 -7.11
N ALA A 546 6.33 26.36 -6.22
CA ALA A 546 5.13 25.58 -6.59
C ALA A 546 3.93 26.48 -6.95
N ALA A 547 3.78 27.64 -6.30
CA ALA A 547 2.62 28.51 -6.44
C ALA A 547 2.33 28.97 -7.87
N PRO A 548 3.27 29.56 -8.65
CA PRO A 548 2.99 29.98 -10.02
C PRO A 548 2.71 28.78 -10.93
N ARG A 549 3.33 27.61 -10.68
CA ARG A 549 3.03 26.39 -11.42
C ARG A 549 1.63 25.87 -11.16
N THR A 550 1.17 25.96 -9.92
CA THR A 550 -0.21 25.62 -9.53
C THR A 550 -1.21 26.51 -10.25
N ALA A 551 -1.01 27.83 -10.17
CA ALA A 551 -1.91 28.81 -10.80
C ALA A 551 -1.97 28.66 -12.35
N GLY A 552 -0.83 28.38 -12.98
CA GLY A 552 -0.75 28.21 -14.44
C GLY A 552 -1.26 26.86 -14.96
N ARG A 553 -1.56 25.90 -14.06
CA ARG A 553 -1.94 24.52 -14.44
C ARG A 553 -3.23 24.02 -13.79
N LEU A 554 -4.09 24.93 -13.34
CA LEU A 554 -5.36 24.57 -12.71
C LEU A 554 -6.25 23.67 -13.58
N PRO A 555 -6.41 23.91 -14.92
CA PRO A 555 -7.21 23.03 -15.75
C PRO A 555 -6.65 21.61 -15.86
N GLU A 556 -5.32 21.46 -16.00
CA GLU A 556 -4.67 20.15 -16.09
C GLU A 556 -4.74 19.40 -14.75
N ILE A 557 -4.56 20.10 -13.62
CA ILE A 557 -4.72 19.53 -12.29
C ILE A 557 -6.16 19.05 -12.11
N LEU A 558 -7.16 19.90 -12.45
CA LEU A 558 -8.56 19.53 -12.38
C LEU A 558 -8.86 18.29 -13.23
N GLY A 559 -8.39 18.27 -14.48
CA GLY A 559 -8.56 17.12 -15.37
C GLY A 559 -7.84 15.86 -14.90
N ALA A 560 -6.74 15.98 -14.12
CA ALA A 560 -6.03 14.85 -13.56
C ALA A 560 -6.75 14.27 -12.33
N VAL A 561 -7.27 15.13 -11.42
CA VAL A 561 -7.88 14.69 -10.15
C VAL A 561 -9.35 14.28 -10.27
N SER A 562 -10.05 14.70 -11.35
CA SER A 562 -11.45 14.35 -11.60
C SER A 562 -11.66 13.01 -12.32
N ARG A 563 -10.62 12.25 -12.61
CA ARG A 563 -10.68 10.96 -13.35
C ARG A 563 -11.07 9.74 -12.50
N GLY A 564 -11.38 9.91 -11.24
CA GLY A 564 -11.70 8.81 -10.31
C GLY A 564 -13.11 8.85 -9.79
#